data_905f33b8efd8ef94eae70c060bb60555
#
_entry.id   905f33b8efd8ef94eae70c060bb60555
#
_cell.length_a   1.000
_cell.length_b   1.000
_cell.length_c   1.000
_cell.angle_alpha   90.00
_cell.angle_beta   90.00
_cell.angle_gamma   90.00
#
_symmetry.space_group_name_H-M   'P 1'
#
loop_
_entity.id
_entity.type
_entity.pdbx_description
1 polymer ?
#
loop_
_entity_poly.entity_id
_entity_poly.type
_entity_poly.pdbx_seq_one_letter_code
_entity_poly.pdbx_strand_id
1 'polypeptide(L)'
;MKNLTQVLIVLFCLCMPALLHAQRDDSKYLAGAVPEVDGKGVFTKDFSIPGMSQDTIYSRLLRWMDARLAKNGNNSRVVFSDKEKGQIVGIGDEWIVFSSTALSLDRTKILYQLTVTCQPEKCVFEVEKIRFNYREGKEKYTAEEWITDKYALNKSQTKLVRGLAKWRRKTVDFVDAL
;
A
#
# COMPACT_ATOMS: atom_id res chain seq x y z
N MET A 1 16.87 -29.75 51.87
CA MET A 1 16.04 -29.99 50.67
C MET A 1 15.05 -28.86 50.36
N LYS A 2 14.44 -28.19 51.36
CA LYS A 2 13.51 -27.06 51.13
C LYS A 2 14.13 -25.86 50.40
N ASN A 3 15.39 -25.55 50.63
CA ASN A 3 16.06 -24.37 50.03
C ASN A 3 16.39 -24.56 48.54
N LEU A 4 16.66 -25.83 48.13
CA LEU A 4 16.96 -26.13 46.70
C LEU A 4 15.74 -25.96 45.81
N THR A 5 14.57 -26.35 46.31
CA THR A 5 13.30 -26.22 45.59
C THR A 5 12.91 -24.71 45.44
N GLN A 6 13.13 -23.91 46.44
CA GLN A 6 12.88 -22.46 46.34
C GLN A 6 13.80 -21.78 45.35
N VAL A 7 15.10 -22.13 45.34
CA VAL A 7 16.05 -21.61 44.36
C VAL A 7 15.69 -21.99 42.92
N LEU A 8 15.21 -23.24 42.73
CA LEU A 8 14.75 -23.72 41.39
C LEU A 8 13.54 -22.96 40.90
N ILE A 9 12.56 -22.67 41.80
CA ILE A 9 11.35 -21.90 41.45
C ILE A 9 11.70 -20.45 41.10
N VAL A 10 12.60 -19.82 41.84
CA VAL A 10 13.05 -18.45 41.55
C VAL A 10 13.81 -18.38 40.21
N LEU A 11 14.65 -19.37 39.91
CA LEU A 11 15.37 -19.45 38.62
C LEU A 11 14.43 -19.67 37.46
N PHE A 12 13.37 -20.46 37.63
CA PHE A 12 12.35 -20.70 36.62
C PHE A 12 11.50 -19.46 36.34
N CYS A 13 11.18 -18.64 37.35
CA CYS A 13 10.49 -17.37 37.18
C CYS A 13 11.36 -16.30 36.49
N LEU A 14 12.69 -16.32 36.66
CA LEU A 14 13.62 -15.40 35.98
C LEU A 14 13.90 -15.79 34.52
N CYS A 15 13.63 -17.05 34.14
CA CYS A 15 13.80 -17.55 32.79
C CYS A 15 12.52 -17.50 31.94
N MET A 16 11.40 -16.94 32.44
CA MET A 16 10.30 -16.57 31.55
C MET A 16 10.78 -15.39 30.71
N PRO A 17 11.13 -15.62 29.42
CA PRO A 17 11.25 -14.48 28.52
C PRO A 17 9.88 -13.83 28.56
N ALA A 18 9.85 -12.57 28.94
CA ALA A 18 8.70 -11.74 28.63
C ALA A 18 8.53 -11.87 27.12
N LEU A 19 7.63 -12.72 26.69
CA LEU A 19 7.06 -12.73 25.35
C LEU A 19 6.24 -11.44 25.27
N LEU A 20 6.93 -10.32 25.33
CA LEU A 20 6.49 -9.10 24.74
C LEU A 20 6.36 -9.43 23.26
N HIS A 21 5.22 -9.98 22.90
CA HIS A 21 4.74 -9.90 21.54
C HIS A 21 4.71 -8.38 21.28
N ALA A 22 5.73 -7.86 20.64
CA ALA A 22 5.71 -6.52 20.13
C ALA A 22 4.47 -6.46 19.24
N GLN A 23 3.38 -5.97 19.81
CA GLN A 23 2.12 -5.84 19.09
C GLN A 23 2.44 -4.87 17.97
N ARG A 24 2.38 -5.37 16.73
CA ARG A 24 2.67 -4.56 15.55
C ARG A 24 1.75 -3.34 15.61
N ASP A 25 2.32 -2.16 15.55
CA ASP A 25 1.53 -0.94 15.43
C ASP A 25 0.86 -0.91 14.06
N ASP A 26 -0.45 -1.08 14.07
CA ASP A 26 -1.30 -1.05 12.88
C ASP A 26 -2.03 0.29 12.70
N SER A 27 -1.76 1.29 13.54
CA SER A 27 -2.45 2.60 13.52
C SER A 27 -2.50 3.22 12.13
N LYS A 28 -1.39 3.15 11.38
CA LYS A 28 -1.28 3.61 9.98
C LYS A 28 -2.29 2.98 9.03
N TYR A 29 -2.81 1.80 9.35
CA TYR A 29 -3.66 1.01 8.44
C TYR A 29 -5.11 0.94 8.90
N LEU A 30 -5.49 1.68 9.94
CA LEU A 30 -6.87 1.71 10.47
C LEU A 30 -7.77 2.63 9.63
N ALA A 31 -8.87 3.06 10.22
CA ALA A 31 -9.91 3.86 9.57
C ALA A 31 -9.32 5.05 8.78
N GLY A 32 -9.80 5.22 7.54
CA GLY A 32 -9.36 6.26 6.64
C GLY A 32 -8.04 5.99 5.88
N ALA A 33 -7.32 4.88 6.19
CA ALA A 33 -6.08 4.54 5.48
C ALA A 33 -6.31 4.13 4.01
N VAL A 34 -7.54 3.76 3.65
CA VAL A 34 -7.97 3.55 2.26
C VAL A 34 -9.16 4.48 2.03
N PRO A 35 -8.92 5.71 1.52
CA PRO A 35 -9.98 6.67 1.27
C PRO A 35 -10.93 6.17 0.18
N GLU A 36 -12.23 6.47 0.33
CA GLU A 36 -13.26 6.13 -0.64
C GLU A 36 -13.94 7.40 -1.14
N VAL A 37 -14.06 7.53 -2.47
CA VAL A 37 -14.79 8.58 -3.16
C VAL A 37 -15.84 7.90 -4.03
N ASP A 38 -17.12 8.18 -3.81
CA ASP A 38 -18.25 7.54 -4.52
C ASP A 38 -18.18 6.01 -4.53
N GLY A 39 -17.76 5.42 -3.39
CA GLY A 39 -17.63 3.98 -3.20
C GLY A 39 -16.44 3.34 -3.92
N LYS A 40 -15.48 4.13 -4.40
CA LYS A 40 -14.23 3.67 -5.02
C LYS A 40 -13.04 4.05 -4.14
N GLY A 41 -12.10 3.11 -4.01
CA GLY A 41 -10.84 3.39 -3.33
C GLY A 41 -9.97 4.34 -4.16
N VAL A 42 -9.71 5.54 -3.64
CA VAL A 42 -8.90 6.58 -4.29
C VAL A 42 -7.90 7.14 -3.29
N PHE A 43 -6.63 6.90 -3.54
CA PHE A 43 -5.56 7.52 -2.74
C PHE A 43 -5.11 8.80 -3.42
N THR A 44 -5.18 9.91 -2.71
CA THR A 44 -4.80 11.23 -3.24
C THR A 44 -3.66 11.82 -2.42
N LYS A 45 -2.70 12.43 -3.09
CA LYS A 45 -1.59 13.15 -2.46
C LYS A 45 -1.26 14.44 -3.22
N ASP A 46 -1.29 15.54 -2.51
CA ASP A 46 -0.97 16.88 -3.01
C ASP A 46 0.49 17.24 -2.71
N PHE A 47 1.16 17.86 -3.68
CA PHE A 47 2.50 18.40 -3.51
C PHE A 47 2.52 19.88 -3.91
N SER A 48 3.00 20.74 -3.01
CA SER A 48 3.31 22.14 -3.31
C SER A 48 4.75 22.24 -3.83
N ILE A 49 4.95 22.97 -4.93
CA ILE A 49 6.24 23.14 -5.62
C ILE A 49 6.43 24.62 -5.95
N PRO A 50 6.67 25.49 -4.96
CA PRO A 50 6.73 26.93 -5.15
C PRO A 50 7.70 27.36 -6.26
N GLY A 51 7.29 28.35 -7.06
CA GLY A 51 8.12 28.95 -8.11
C GLY A 51 8.23 28.11 -9.38
N MET A 52 7.54 26.97 -9.49
CA MET A 52 7.63 26.10 -10.67
C MET A 52 6.39 26.22 -11.55
N SER A 53 6.59 26.44 -12.85
CA SER A 53 5.50 26.48 -13.82
C SER A 53 4.88 25.11 -14.05
N GLN A 54 3.60 25.08 -14.45
CA GLN A 54 2.89 23.85 -14.84
C GLN A 54 3.68 23.04 -15.88
N ASP A 55 4.21 23.69 -16.91
CA ASP A 55 4.99 23.04 -17.98
C ASP A 55 6.23 22.32 -17.47
N THR A 56 6.93 22.94 -16.52
CA THR A 56 8.14 22.35 -15.93
C THR A 56 7.77 21.15 -15.04
N ILE A 57 6.74 21.28 -14.23
CA ILE A 57 6.21 20.19 -13.39
C ILE A 57 5.77 19.04 -14.29
N TYR A 58 4.95 19.29 -15.29
CA TYR A 58 4.46 18.31 -16.24
C TYR A 58 5.60 17.55 -16.93
N SER A 59 6.58 18.27 -17.49
CA SER A 59 7.69 17.64 -18.23
C SER A 59 8.57 16.76 -17.35
N ARG A 60 8.75 17.12 -16.07
CA ARG A 60 9.49 16.31 -15.09
C ARG A 60 8.71 15.08 -14.68
N LEU A 61 7.40 15.25 -14.40
CA LEU A 61 6.56 14.14 -13.95
C LEU A 61 6.25 13.14 -15.06
N LEU A 62 6.12 13.59 -16.32
CA LEU A 62 5.99 12.68 -17.46
C LEU A 62 7.22 11.77 -17.58
N ARG A 63 8.43 12.34 -17.55
CA ARG A 63 9.67 11.55 -17.60
C ARG A 63 9.82 10.61 -16.41
N TRP A 64 9.45 11.07 -15.22
CA TRP A 64 9.48 10.24 -14.03
C TRP A 64 8.50 9.07 -14.15
N MET A 65 7.26 9.32 -14.57
CA MET A 65 6.23 8.28 -14.71
C MET A 65 6.63 7.25 -15.77
N ASP A 66 7.12 7.69 -16.94
CA ASP A 66 7.63 6.79 -17.98
C ASP A 66 8.75 5.90 -17.42
N ALA A 67 9.75 6.50 -16.78
CA ALA A 67 10.87 5.75 -16.21
C ALA A 67 10.45 4.81 -15.07
N ARG A 68 9.50 5.24 -14.22
CA ARG A 68 8.99 4.46 -13.09
C ARG A 68 8.20 3.23 -13.57
N LEU A 69 7.33 3.43 -14.55
CA LEU A 69 6.49 2.36 -15.08
C LEU A 69 7.28 1.39 -15.97
N ALA A 70 8.22 1.87 -16.77
CA ALA A 70 9.05 1.03 -17.62
C ALA A 70 9.90 0.01 -16.85
N LYS A 71 10.30 0.32 -15.60
CA LYS A 71 11.07 -0.60 -14.75
C LYS A 71 10.34 -1.89 -14.40
N ASN A 72 9.02 -1.90 -14.49
CA ASN A 72 8.22 -3.03 -14.02
C ASN A 72 8.16 -4.20 -15.01
N GLY A 73 8.61 -4.02 -16.25
CA GLY A 73 8.73 -5.09 -17.26
C GLY A 73 7.42 -5.78 -17.66
N ASN A 74 6.28 -5.31 -17.12
CA ASN A 74 4.94 -5.82 -17.40
C ASN A 74 4.19 -4.86 -18.34
N ASN A 75 2.86 -4.85 -18.28
CA ASN A 75 2.04 -3.93 -19.09
C ASN A 75 2.00 -2.47 -18.56
N SER A 76 2.88 -2.13 -17.62
CA SER A 76 2.95 -0.80 -17.03
C SER A 76 3.45 0.23 -18.05
N ARG A 77 2.72 1.32 -18.22
CA ARG A 77 3.08 2.40 -19.15
C ARG A 77 2.23 3.64 -18.92
N VAL A 78 2.67 4.77 -19.43
CA VAL A 78 1.82 5.95 -19.64
C VAL A 78 0.83 5.64 -20.77
N VAL A 79 -0.45 5.90 -20.53
CA VAL A 79 -1.54 5.63 -21.48
C VAL A 79 -2.20 6.90 -22.02
N PHE A 80 -2.00 8.02 -21.31
CA PHE A 80 -2.51 9.32 -21.73
C PHE A 80 -1.63 10.43 -21.18
N SER A 81 -1.41 11.48 -21.98
CA SER A 81 -0.74 12.68 -21.55
C SER A 81 -1.26 13.88 -22.33
N ASP A 82 -1.62 14.95 -21.61
CA ASP A 82 -2.14 16.20 -22.18
C ASP A 82 -1.44 17.36 -21.47
N LYS A 83 -0.54 18.03 -22.19
CA LYS A 83 0.28 19.11 -21.63
C LYS A 83 -0.54 20.35 -21.34
N GLU A 84 -1.53 20.67 -22.17
CA GLU A 84 -2.37 21.86 -21.99
C GLU A 84 -3.22 21.73 -20.72
N LYS A 85 -3.79 20.56 -20.50
CA LYS A 85 -4.53 20.23 -19.26
C LYS A 85 -3.62 19.93 -18.08
N GLY A 86 -2.33 19.73 -18.30
CA GLY A 86 -1.38 19.32 -17.26
C GLY A 86 -1.64 17.90 -16.75
N GLN A 87 -2.27 17.02 -17.53
CA GLN A 87 -2.69 15.70 -17.06
C GLN A 87 -1.84 14.58 -17.66
N ILE A 88 -1.44 13.64 -16.81
CA ILE A 88 -0.71 12.41 -17.17
C ILE A 88 -1.41 11.24 -16.53
N VAL A 89 -1.69 10.18 -17.30
CA VAL A 89 -2.30 8.96 -16.78
C VAL A 89 -1.44 7.75 -17.14
N GLY A 90 -1.05 7.00 -16.14
CA GLY A 90 -0.35 5.74 -16.27
C GLY A 90 -1.15 4.57 -15.73
N ILE A 91 -0.88 3.38 -16.24
CA ILE A 91 -1.34 2.12 -15.68
C ILE A 91 -0.14 1.35 -15.15
N GLY A 92 -0.30 0.77 -13.95
CA GLY A 92 0.71 -0.08 -13.33
C GLY A 92 0.25 -1.53 -13.22
N ASP A 93 1.18 -2.45 -13.43
CA ASP A 93 1.05 -3.89 -13.22
C ASP A 93 2.32 -4.35 -12.49
N GLU A 94 2.24 -4.49 -11.17
CA GLU A 94 3.38 -4.73 -10.31
C GLU A 94 3.13 -5.90 -9.35
N TRP A 95 4.19 -6.38 -8.69
CA TRP A 95 4.08 -7.40 -7.68
C TRP A 95 4.11 -6.83 -6.28
N ILE A 96 3.14 -7.24 -5.47
CA ILE A 96 3.18 -7.10 -4.01
C ILE A 96 3.53 -8.46 -3.41
N VAL A 97 4.62 -8.52 -2.65
CA VAL A 97 5.06 -9.72 -1.95
C VAL A 97 4.58 -9.66 -0.50
N PHE A 98 3.75 -10.62 -0.11
CA PHE A 98 3.26 -10.78 1.26
C PHE A 98 4.28 -11.50 2.14
N SER A 99 4.84 -12.59 1.63
CA SER A 99 5.92 -13.34 2.26
C SER A 99 6.77 -14.06 1.22
N SER A 100 8.04 -14.22 1.53
CA SER A 100 8.99 -15.00 0.74
C SER A 100 9.85 -15.82 1.67
N THR A 101 9.84 -17.13 1.49
CA THR A 101 10.66 -18.09 2.22
C THR A 101 11.36 -19.01 1.22
N ALA A 102 12.29 -19.84 1.67
CA ALA A 102 12.99 -20.77 0.79
C ALA A 102 12.04 -21.76 0.07
N LEU A 103 10.86 -22.04 0.63
CA LEU A 103 9.91 -23.04 0.13
C LEU A 103 8.57 -22.44 -0.35
N SER A 104 8.33 -21.14 -0.13
CA SER A 104 7.03 -20.54 -0.43
C SER A 104 7.16 -19.05 -0.77
N LEU A 105 6.49 -18.65 -1.84
CA LEU A 105 6.34 -17.26 -2.25
C LEU A 105 4.86 -16.92 -2.31
N ASP A 106 4.41 -16.06 -1.38
CA ASP A 106 3.05 -15.52 -1.36
C ASP A 106 3.06 -14.08 -1.89
N ARG A 107 2.46 -13.87 -3.06
CA ARG A 107 2.43 -12.60 -3.77
C ARG A 107 1.16 -12.42 -4.58
N THR A 108 0.84 -11.18 -4.90
CA THR A 108 -0.23 -10.81 -5.83
C THR A 108 0.27 -9.78 -6.83
N LYS A 109 -0.30 -9.77 -8.02
CA LYS A 109 -0.20 -8.60 -8.88
C LYS A 109 -1.17 -7.53 -8.39
N ILE A 110 -0.70 -6.29 -8.34
CA ILE A 110 -1.51 -5.09 -8.19
C ILE A 110 -1.57 -4.37 -9.54
N LEU A 111 -2.79 -4.16 -10.00
CA LEU A 111 -3.06 -3.33 -11.17
C LEU A 111 -3.71 -2.04 -10.68
N TYR A 112 -3.26 -0.91 -11.18
CA TYR A 112 -3.77 0.39 -10.74
C TYR A 112 -3.68 1.42 -11.86
N GLN A 113 -4.44 2.49 -11.74
CA GLN A 113 -4.28 3.72 -12.52
C GLN A 113 -3.62 4.78 -11.63
N LEU A 114 -2.60 5.42 -12.17
CA LEU A 114 -1.96 6.58 -11.56
C LEU A 114 -2.25 7.79 -12.44
N THR A 115 -3.01 8.73 -11.90
CA THR A 115 -3.29 10.02 -12.54
C THR A 115 -2.47 11.11 -11.84
N VAL A 116 -1.79 11.93 -12.61
CA VAL A 116 -1.08 13.11 -12.11
C VAL A 116 -1.67 14.33 -12.79
N THR A 117 -2.11 15.31 -12.00
CA THR A 117 -2.60 16.60 -12.46
C THR A 117 -1.61 17.69 -12.05
N CYS A 118 -1.02 18.35 -13.03
CA CYS A 118 -0.05 19.42 -12.87
C CYS A 118 -0.74 20.78 -12.99
N GLN A 119 -0.45 21.65 -12.04
CA GLN A 119 -0.88 23.06 -12.02
C GLN A 119 0.34 23.94 -11.72
N PRO A 120 0.27 25.27 -11.91
CA PRO A 120 1.34 26.14 -11.42
C PRO A 120 1.58 25.90 -9.92
N GLU A 121 2.83 25.67 -9.55
CA GLU A 121 3.30 25.48 -8.16
C GLU A 121 2.69 24.30 -7.41
N LYS A 122 1.97 23.40 -8.09
CA LYS A 122 1.28 22.26 -7.44
C LYS A 122 1.17 21.07 -8.39
N CYS A 123 1.20 19.87 -7.82
CA CYS A 123 0.69 18.67 -8.50
C CYS A 123 -0.11 17.78 -7.54
N VAL A 124 -1.05 17.03 -8.12
CA VAL A 124 -1.91 16.09 -7.42
C VAL A 124 -1.69 14.71 -8.01
N PHE A 125 -1.43 13.74 -7.16
CA PHE A 125 -1.33 12.32 -7.51
C PHE A 125 -2.58 11.61 -7.04
N GLU A 126 -3.16 10.78 -7.90
CA GLU A 126 -4.31 9.95 -7.57
C GLU A 126 -4.04 8.51 -8.02
N VAL A 127 -4.14 7.57 -7.07
CA VAL A 127 -4.04 6.14 -7.35
C VAL A 127 -5.43 5.53 -7.17
N GLU A 128 -5.97 4.99 -8.24
CA GLU A 128 -7.33 4.48 -8.29
C GLU A 128 -7.44 3.18 -9.12
N LYS A 129 -8.64 2.61 -9.18
CA LYS A 129 -8.96 1.39 -9.96
C LYS A 129 -8.05 0.22 -9.59
N ILE A 130 -7.71 0.14 -8.30
CA ILE A 130 -6.83 -0.90 -7.78
C ILE A 130 -7.52 -2.26 -7.87
N ARG A 131 -6.83 -3.21 -8.48
CA ARG A 131 -7.25 -4.60 -8.63
C ARG A 131 -6.10 -5.53 -8.27
N PHE A 132 -6.45 -6.72 -7.80
CA PHE A 132 -5.49 -7.74 -7.43
C PHE A 132 -5.72 -8.98 -8.28
N ASN A 133 -4.64 -9.51 -8.89
CA ASN A 133 -4.62 -10.81 -9.52
C ASN A 133 -3.74 -11.75 -8.68
N TYR A 134 -4.40 -12.60 -7.91
CA TYR A 134 -3.76 -13.53 -6.99
C TYR A 134 -3.68 -14.94 -7.58
N ARG A 135 -2.72 -15.74 -7.10
CA ARG A 135 -2.50 -17.11 -7.57
C ARG A 135 -2.47 -17.21 -9.10
N GLU A 136 -1.60 -16.39 -9.71
CA GLU A 136 -1.43 -16.36 -11.16
C GLU A 136 -2.71 -15.98 -11.94
N GLY A 137 -3.56 -15.15 -11.32
CA GLY A 137 -4.79 -14.65 -11.91
C GLY A 137 -6.00 -15.57 -11.78
N LYS A 138 -5.88 -16.68 -11.04
CA LYS A 138 -7.02 -17.55 -10.71
C LYS A 138 -8.05 -16.86 -9.81
N GLU A 139 -7.58 -15.96 -8.97
CA GLU A 139 -8.40 -15.17 -8.05
C GLU A 139 -8.23 -13.69 -8.35
N LYS A 140 -9.33 -12.96 -8.49
CA LYS A 140 -9.35 -11.54 -8.81
C LYS A 140 -10.19 -10.78 -7.79
N TYR A 141 -9.65 -9.68 -7.28
CA TYR A 141 -10.32 -8.85 -6.27
C TYR A 141 -10.16 -7.38 -6.63
N THR A 142 -11.10 -6.54 -6.18
CA THR A 142 -11.00 -5.09 -6.24
C THR A 142 -10.61 -4.52 -4.87
N ALA A 143 -10.08 -3.31 -4.83
CA ALA A 143 -9.80 -2.63 -3.57
C ALA A 143 -11.08 -2.45 -2.75
N GLU A 144 -12.17 -2.08 -3.41
CA GLU A 144 -13.47 -1.83 -2.81
C GLU A 144 -14.01 -3.02 -2.03
N GLU A 145 -13.78 -4.24 -2.55
CA GLU A 145 -14.26 -5.49 -1.95
C GLU A 145 -13.28 -6.12 -0.97
N TRP A 146 -12.03 -5.62 -0.92
CA TRP A 146 -10.97 -6.36 -0.25
C TRP A 146 -10.22 -5.57 0.82
N ILE A 147 -9.97 -4.27 0.61
CA ILE A 147 -9.10 -3.49 1.50
C ILE A 147 -9.74 -2.25 2.11
N THR A 148 -10.98 -1.89 1.75
CA THR A 148 -11.67 -0.73 2.34
C THR A 148 -12.00 -0.94 3.82
N ASP A 149 -12.35 0.13 4.51
CA ASP A 149 -12.68 0.09 5.94
C ASP A 149 -13.82 -0.89 6.24
N LYS A 150 -14.81 -0.94 5.35
CA LYS A 150 -15.96 -1.85 5.45
C LYS A 150 -15.59 -3.33 5.53
N TYR A 151 -14.57 -3.75 4.79
CA TYR A 151 -14.22 -5.18 4.67
C TYR A 151 -12.98 -5.55 5.47
N ALA A 152 -11.97 -4.69 5.50
CA ALA A 152 -10.70 -5.00 6.11
C ALA A 152 -10.56 -4.60 7.58
N LEU A 153 -11.57 -3.91 8.14
CA LEU A 153 -11.61 -3.56 9.56
C LEU A 153 -12.75 -4.29 10.29
N ASN A 154 -12.58 -4.47 11.59
CA ASN A 154 -13.64 -4.93 12.48
C ASN A 154 -14.72 -3.84 12.61
N LYS A 155 -15.90 -4.19 13.17
CA LYS A 155 -17.03 -3.25 13.31
C LYS A 155 -16.69 -1.94 14.04
N SER A 156 -15.78 -1.98 15.00
CA SER A 156 -15.31 -0.78 15.73
C SER A 156 -14.18 -0.04 15.03
N GLN A 157 -13.72 -0.53 13.87
CA GLN A 157 -12.63 0.04 13.07
C GLN A 157 -11.28 0.19 13.81
N THR A 158 -11.10 -0.53 14.89
CA THR A 158 -9.90 -0.48 15.74
C THR A 158 -8.90 -1.59 15.47
N LYS A 159 -9.26 -2.58 14.64
CA LYS A 159 -8.40 -3.72 14.32
C LYS A 159 -8.62 -4.20 12.89
N LEU A 160 -7.54 -4.65 12.28
CA LEU A 160 -7.56 -5.30 10.96
C LEU A 160 -8.20 -6.70 11.04
N VAL A 161 -9.02 -7.04 10.06
CA VAL A 161 -9.52 -8.41 9.85
C VAL A 161 -8.36 -9.30 9.42
N ARG A 162 -8.13 -10.39 10.16
CA ARG A 162 -6.93 -11.26 10.03
C ARG A 162 -6.64 -11.70 8.59
N GLY A 163 -7.65 -12.11 7.84
CA GLY A 163 -7.49 -12.58 6.45
C GLY A 163 -7.12 -11.48 5.46
N LEU A 164 -7.55 -10.24 5.72
CA LEU A 164 -7.38 -9.09 4.84
C LEU A 164 -6.24 -8.15 5.27
N ALA A 165 -5.72 -8.32 6.48
CA ALA A 165 -4.70 -7.46 7.06
C ALA A 165 -3.44 -7.33 6.17
N LYS A 166 -2.95 -8.43 5.60
CA LYS A 166 -1.77 -8.41 4.73
C LYS A 166 -2.00 -7.60 3.45
N TRP A 167 -3.21 -7.69 2.88
CA TRP A 167 -3.59 -6.98 1.67
C TRP A 167 -3.62 -5.48 1.90
N ARG A 168 -4.38 -5.06 2.92
CA ARG A 168 -4.51 -3.64 3.26
C ARG A 168 -3.17 -3.00 3.61
N ARG A 169 -2.38 -3.62 4.50
CA ARG A 169 -1.06 -3.09 4.87
C ARG A 169 -0.15 -2.93 3.65
N LYS A 170 -0.02 -3.98 2.86
CA LYS A 170 0.87 -3.97 1.70
C LYS A 170 0.42 -3.02 0.61
N THR A 171 -0.89 -2.80 0.44
CA THR A 171 -1.39 -1.84 -0.54
C THR A 171 -1.15 -0.40 -0.07
N VAL A 172 -1.42 -0.08 1.19
CA VAL A 172 -1.12 1.25 1.75
C VAL A 172 0.37 1.54 1.64
N ASP A 173 1.23 0.60 2.07
CA ASP A 173 2.69 0.76 1.97
C ASP A 173 3.17 0.90 0.51
N PHE A 174 2.55 0.19 -0.42
CA PHE A 174 2.86 0.28 -1.85
C PHE A 174 2.53 1.67 -2.40
N VAL A 175 1.33 2.17 -2.09
CA VAL A 175 0.89 3.51 -2.56
C VAL A 175 1.73 4.62 -1.94
N ASP A 176 2.12 4.49 -0.67
CA ASP A 176 3.00 5.47 -0.01
C ASP A 176 4.42 5.50 -0.62
N ALA A 177 4.85 4.39 -1.22
CA ALA A 177 6.16 4.26 -1.85
C ALA A 177 6.19 4.63 -3.34
N LEU A 178 5.01 4.89 -3.96
CA LEU A 178 4.91 5.34 -5.34
C LEU A 178 5.46 6.75 -5.51
#